data_7d5f5eecb5489938bd60c10237bf74ee
#
_entry.id   7d5f5eecb5489938bd60c10237bf74ee
#
_cell.length_a   1.000
_cell.length_b   1.000
_cell.length_c   1.000
_cell.angle_alpha   90.00
_cell.angle_beta   90.00
_cell.angle_gamma   90.00
#
_symmetry.space_group_name_H-M   'P 1'
#
loop_
_entity.id
_entity.type
_entity.pdbx_description
1 polymer ?
#
loop_
_entity_poly.entity_id
_entity_poly.type
_entity_poly.pdbx_seq_one_letter_code
_entity_poly.pdbx_strand_id
1 'polypeptide(L)' 'MRTEWIIPAADVRIGDCVLDEQGTPAVVTSTRWQGVGGGVVSIALSTHPGRRVFEGPDLVTRAVLLG' A
#
# COMPACT_ATOMS: atom_id res chain seq x y z
N MET A 1 14.60 -14.53 1.82
CA MET A 1 13.21 -15.02 1.60
C MET A 1 12.22 -13.89 1.81
N ARG A 2 11.20 -13.79 0.96
CA ARG A 2 10.17 -12.75 1.05
C ARG A 2 8.86 -13.39 1.49
N THR A 3 8.27 -12.81 2.52
CA THR A 3 6.93 -13.21 2.97
C THR A 3 5.93 -12.17 2.50
N GLU A 4 4.83 -12.62 1.93
CA GLU A 4 3.78 -11.75 1.40
C GLU A 4 2.45 -12.10 2.04
N TRP A 5 1.65 -11.10 2.32
CA TRP A 5 0.27 -11.31 2.73
C TRP A 5 -0.61 -10.14 2.29
N ILE A 6 -1.90 -10.41 2.21
CA ILE A 6 -2.88 -9.47 1.69
C ILE A 6 -3.50 -8.72 2.87
N ILE A 7 -3.51 -7.38 2.78
CA ILE A 7 -4.10 -6.52 3.80
C ILE A 7 -5.03 -5.51 3.13
N PRO A 8 -6.03 -4.97 3.87
CA PRO A 8 -6.83 -3.86 3.36
C PRO A 8 -5.95 -2.61 3.16
N ALA A 9 -6.28 -1.83 2.14
CA ALA A 9 -5.54 -0.59 1.88
C ALA A 9 -5.58 0.36 3.09
N ALA A 10 -6.65 0.33 3.86
CA ALA A 10 -6.78 1.16 5.06
C ALA A 10 -5.75 0.82 6.14
N ASP A 11 -5.17 -0.37 6.11
CA ASP A 11 -4.18 -0.80 7.09
C ASP A 11 -2.74 -0.51 6.67
N VAL A 12 -2.54 0.03 5.48
CA VAL A 12 -1.21 0.37 4.97
C VAL A 12 -0.68 1.59 5.71
N ARG A 13 0.59 1.53 6.13
CA ARG A 13 1.25 2.61 6.85
C ARG A 13 2.52 3.03 6.14
N ILE A 14 2.94 4.27 6.42
CA ILE A 14 4.20 4.80 5.90
C ILE A 14 5.34 3.89 6.36
N GLY A 15 6.22 3.53 5.43
CA GLY A 15 7.33 2.63 5.68
C GLY A 15 7.04 1.18 5.35
N ASP A 16 5.78 0.82 5.13
CA ASP A 16 5.43 -0.53 4.71
C ASP A 16 5.98 -0.80 3.30
N CYS A 17 6.34 -2.04 3.04
CA CYS A 17 6.69 -2.50 1.72
C CYS A 17 5.48 -3.19 1.11
N VAL A 18 5.01 -2.71 -0.02
CA VAL A 18 3.88 -3.30 -0.74
C VAL A 18 4.28 -3.56 -2.17
N LEU A 19 3.57 -4.47 -2.83
CA LEU A 19 3.82 -4.74 -4.25
C LEU A 19 3.03 -3.73 -5.09
N ASP A 20 3.71 -3.15 -6.08
CA ASP A 20 3.06 -2.28 -7.04
C ASP A 20 2.30 -3.10 -8.10
N GLU A 21 1.74 -2.44 -9.11
CA GLU A 21 0.95 -3.11 -10.15
C GLU A 21 1.75 -4.16 -10.92
N GLN A 22 3.05 -4.00 -10.96
CA GLN A 22 3.93 -4.92 -11.69
C GLN A 22 4.49 -6.01 -10.78
N GLY A 23 4.08 -6.04 -9.52
CA GLY A 23 4.59 -7.00 -8.55
C GLY A 23 5.96 -6.64 -7.99
N THR A 24 6.42 -5.40 -8.20
CA THR A 24 7.70 -4.93 -7.69
C THR A 24 7.52 -4.37 -6.28
N PRO A 25 8.37 -4.77 -5.31
CA PRO A 25 8.30 -4.21 -3.96
C PRO A 25 8.59 -2.71 -3.97
N ALA A 26 7.75 -1.95 -3.27
CA ALA A 26 7.88 -0.51 -3.17
C ALA A 26 7.61 -0.08 -1.74
N VAL A 27 8.28 0.97 -1.29
CA VAL A 27 8.08 1.52 0.05
C VAL A 27 6.98 2.56 0.00
N VAL A 28 6.05 2.49 0.96
CA VAL A 28 5.00 3.48 1.13
C VAL A 28 5.62 4.74 1.72
N THR A 29 5.61 5.83 0.99
CA THR A 29 6.20 7.10 1.41
C THR A 29 5.19 8.06 1.99
N SER A 30 3.91 7.89 1.69
CA SER A 30 2.84 8.73 2.20
C SER A 30 1.52 8.00 2.10
N THR A 31 0.66 8.21 3.08
CA THR A 31 -0.73 7.75 3.03
C THR A 31 -1.64 8.90 3.39
N ARG A 32 -2.79 8.99 2.72
CA ARG A 32 -3.83 9.97 3.06
C ARG A 32 -5.16 9.28 3.08
N TRP A 33 -5.85 9.44 4.18
CA TRP A 33 -7.21 8.94 4.36
C TRP A 33 -8.20 10.06 4.09
N GLN A 34 -9.16 9.81 3.24
CA GLN A 34 -10.21 10.79 2.95
C GLN A 34 -11.56 10.10 2.90
N GLY A 35 -12.57 10.77 3.39
CA GLY A 35 -13.95 10.33 3.21
C GLY A 35 -14.63 9.87 4.46
N VAL A 36 -15.92 9.62 4.29
CA VAL A 36 -16.84 9.18 5.33
C VAL A 36 -17.40 7.83 4.89
N GLY A 37 -17.58 6.92 5.83
CA GLY A 37 -18.26 5.66 5.53
C GLY A 37 -17.47 4.67 4.68
N GLY A 38 -16.25 4.39 5.06
CA GLY A 38 -15.40 3.43 4.36
C GLY A 38 -14.21 4.07 3.68
N GLY A 39 -14.35 5.32 3.29
CA GLY A 39 -13.25 6.16 2.92
C GLY A 39 -12.45 5.75 1.70
N VAL A 40 -11.55 6.63 1.33
CA VAL A 40 -10.59 6.44 0.25
C VAL A 40 -9.20 6.68 0.81
N VAL A 41 -8.27 5.79 0.49
CA VAL A 41 -6.87 5.89 0.89
C VAL A 41 -6.04 6.21 -0.35
N SER A 42 -5.28 7.29 -0.31
CA SER A 42 -4.33 7.56 -1.37
C SER A 42 -2.92 7.27 -0.87
N ILE A 43 -2.16 6.53 -1.67
CA ILE A 43 -0.86 5.99 -1.27
C ILE A 43 0.18 6.41 -2.29
N ALA A 44 1.29 6.97 -1.79
CA ALA A 44 2.46 7.25 -2.61
C ALA A 44 3.49 6.16 -2.40
N LEU A 45 4.06 5.67 -3.49
CA LEU A 45 5.06 4.61 -3.48
C LEU A 45 6.38 5.12 -4.02
N SER A 46 7.48 4.56 -3.51
CA SER A 46 8.84 4.92 -3.92
C SER A 46 9.12 4.63 -5.40
N THR A 47 8.39 3.69 -6.01
CA THR A 47 8.59 3.30 -7.42
C THR A 47 7.68 4.05 -8.38
N HIS A 48 6.81 4.93 -7.87
CA HIS A 48 5.80 5.58 -8.71
C HIS A 48 5.78 7.09 -8.45
N PRO A 49 5.80 7.93 -9.48
CA PRO A 49 5.80 9.38 -9.30
C PRO A 49 4.45 9.97 -8.88
N GLY A 50 3.38 9.19 -8.92
CA GLY A 50 2.05 9.67 -8.56
C GLY A 50 1.51 8.96 -7.33
N ARG A 51 0.29 9.35 -6.94
CA ARG A 51 -0.41 8.66 -5.88
C ARG A 51 -1.41 7.67 -6.47
N ARG A 52 -1.55 6.55 -5.79
CA ARG A 52 -2.57 5.56 -6.13
C ARG A 52 -3.72 5.68 -5.14
N VAL A 53 -4.93 5.55 -5.64
CA VAL A 53 -6.14 5.71 -4.83
C VAL A 53 -6.83 4.36 -4.70
N PHE A 54 -7.14 3.99 -3.46
CA PHE A 54 -7.84 2.75 -3.14
C PHE A 54 -9.05 3.07 -2.28
N GLU A 55 -10.10 2.27 -2.39
CA GLU A 55 -11.14 2.25 -1.37
C GLU A 55 -10.60 1.53 -0.14
N GLY A 56 -11.08 1.90 1.06
CA GLY A 56 -10.57 1.33 2.30
C GLY A 56 -10.51 -0.20 2.33
N PRO A 57 -11.55 -0.93 1.86
CA PRO A 57 -11.55 -2.39 1.87
C PRO A 57 -10.77 -3.03 0.72
N ASP A 58 -10.28 -2.27 -0.26
CA ASP A 58 -9.46 -2.84 -1.33
C ASP A 58 -8.24 -3.53 -0.75
N LEU A 59 -7.85 -4.63 -1.38
CA LEU A 59 -6.75 -5.45 -0.89
C LEU A 59 -5.45 -5.09 -1.61
N VAL A 60 -4.38 -4.97 -0.82
CA VAL A 60 -3.03 -4.77 -1.34
C VAL A 60 -2.12 -5.86 -0.77
N THR A 61 -1.06 -6.18 -1.49
CA THR A 61 -0.10 -7.18 -1.03
C THR A 61 1.05 -6.49 -0.30
N ARG A 62 1.20 -6.79 0.98
CA ARG A 62 2.32 -6.35 1.78
C ARG A 62 3.42 -7.39 1.71
N ALA A 63 4.66 -6.95 1.58
CA ALA A 63 5.81 -7.83 1.52
C ALA A 63 6.81 -7.48 2.61
N VAL A 64 7.42 -8.49 3.19
CA VAL A 64 8.50 -8.31 4.17
C VAL A 64 9.67 -9.15 3.72
N LEU A 65 10.82 -8.52 3.61
CA LEU A 65 12.06 -9.22 3.30
C LEU A 65 12.65 -9.75 4.59
N LEU A 66 12.81 -11.07 4.64
CA LEU A 66 13.43 -11.76 5.77
C LEU A 66 14.85 -12.15 5.39
N GLY A 67 15.77 -11.70 6.13
CA GLY A 67 17.17 -12.05 5.94
C GLY A 67 18.03 -10.90 5.58
#